data_f9906a84472b61e7f6ad8b9f45f7be3e
#
_entry.id   f9906a84472b61e7f6ad8b9f45f7be3e
#
_cell.length_a   1.000
_cell.length_b   1.000
_cell.length_c   1.000
_cell.angle_alpha   90.00
_cell.angle_beta   90.00
_cell.angle_gamma   90.00
#
_symmetry.space_group_name_H-M   'P 1'
#
loop_
_entity.id
_entity.type
_entity.pdbx_description
1 polymer ?
#
loop_
_entity_poly.entity_id
_entity_poly.type
_entity_poly.pdbx_seq_one_letter_code
_entity_poly.pdbx_strand_id
1 'polypeptide(L)'
;MSCLACKTKICYFCPANKTFSMINKKILMEVMLENREEVMRHNVISRNISLDNFDRQVLVGVRRAGKSYILYGHIQKLIASGHSWDEIVYLNFEDERLAGMDVYDLNAILEVHARLSEKRPMLFLDEIQNVERWEKFARRVADSKYKVIITGSNARMLSVDVAATLGGRYLTREVFPFSFSEYLKVNGFDVENELLTFTTSGRGAIMRHFEEYFQFGGFPECATLPVKRDYLTSLYQKIFLGDIAARNRVENIFALRLLFRKMAESVKQPISFTRATNIVASTGTKIGKSTVINYLGYAGDAYLLLVVPNIADNITERTTNPKYYFIDNGIISLLALDIRTSLLENLVALELIRRFGSKNAVYHYNHGIEVDFYIPETETAIQVCYSISDSDKTLSREINGLVRIGEKLPCCHRIIVTFEEEDIIEHNGIDIEVIPAWKYLLNLPQLTDY
;
A
#
# COMPACT_ATOMS: atom_id res chain seq x y z
N MET A 1 46.98 -49.21 19.32
CA MET A 1 47.90 -48.15 19.75
C MET A 1 47.18 -46.83 19.72
N SER A 2 46.95 -46.28 20.88
CA SER A 2 46.18 -45.13 21.24
C SER A 2 46.76 -43.84 20.65
N CYS A 3 45.93 -43.03 20.03
CA CYS A 3 46.28 -41.65 19.74
C CYS A 3 45.87 -40.79 20.94
N LEU A 4 46.82 -40.56 21.83
CA LEU A 4 46.81 -39.55 22.89
C LEU A 4 47.33 -38.24 22.26
N ALA A 5 46.45 -37.29 21.92
CA ALA A 5 46.74 -35.88 21.85
C ALA A 5 45.53 -35.11 21.29
N CYS A 6 44.54 -34.88 22.12
CA CYS A 6 43.66 -33.68 21.97
C CYS A 6 42.92 -33.38 23.29
N LYS A 7 43.70 -33.01 24.30
CA LYS A 7 43.18 -32.27 25.46
C LYS A 7 43.66 -30.83 25.31
N THR A 8 42.71 -29.88 25.43
CA THR A 8 42.89 -28.42 25.49
C THR A 8 43.01 -27.72 24.15
N LYS A 9 41.84 -27.48 23.49
CA LYS A 9 41.50 -26.17 22.91
C LYS A 9 39.96 -26.12 22.78
N ILE A 10 39.37 -25.33 23.64
CA ILE A 10 37.93 -24.98 23.52
C ILE A 10 37.78 -24.26 22.20
N CYS A 11 37.18 -24.92 21.22
CA CYS A 11 36.81 -24.33 19.94
C CYS A 11 35.58 -23.43 20.16
N TYR A 12 35.79 -22.16 20.36
CA TYR A 12 34.74 -21.15 20.54
C TYR A 12 34.01 -20.79 19.24
N PHE A 13 34.08 -21.61 18.18
CA PHE A 13 33.38 -21.39 16.92
C PHE A 13 32.76 -22.70 16.38
N CYS A 14 31.89 -23.29 17.19
CA CYS A 14 30.91 -24.20 16.64
C CYS A 14 29.53 -23.60 16.92
N PRO A 15 28.83 -23.00 15.94
CA PRO A 15 27.42 -22.64 16.15
C PRO A 15 26.70 -23.97 16.39
N ALA A 16 25.99 -24.05 17.51
CA ALA A 16 25.20 -25.19 17.93
C ALA A 16 24.44 -25.77 16.75
N ASN A 17 24.46 -27.10 16.62
CA ASN A 17 23.75 -27.94 15.66
C ASN A 17 22.37 -27.38 15.30
N LYS A 18 22.27 -26.52 14.29
CA LYS A 18 21.09 -26.48 13.45
C LYS A 18 21.20 -27.71 12.57
N THR A 19 20.52 -28.79 12.92
CA THR A 19 20.15 -29.82 11.98
C THR A 19 19.50 -29.11 10.81
N PHE A 20 20.16 -29.07 9.66
CA PHE A 20 19.58 -28.59 8.42
C PHE A 20 18.39 -29.49 8.11
N SER A 21 17.20 -29.10 8.55
CA SER A 21 15.98 -29.73 8.13
C SER A 21 15.75 -29.32 6.68
N MET A 22 16.28 -30.07 5.73
CA MET A 22 15.91 -29.89 4.33
C MET A 22 14.42 -30.12 4.19
N ILE A 23 13.73 -29.18 3.53
CA ILE A 23 12.30 -29.34 3.26
C ILE A 23 12.00 -30.67 2.60
N ASN A 24 10.93 -31.33 3.03
CA ASN A 24 10.47 -32.54 2.41
C ASN A 24 9.95 -32.24 0.98
N LYS A 25 10.72 -32.67 -0.04
CA LYS A 25 10.39 -32.44 -1.46
C LYS A 25 9.04 -33.05 -1.87
N LYS A 26 8.55 -34.07 -1.17
CA LYS A 26 7.21 -34.61 -1.42
C LYS A 26 6.13 -33.63 -0.98
N ILE A 27 6.26 -33.08 0.22
CA ILE A 27 5.34 -32.04 0.73
C ILE A 27 5.39 -30.81 -0.18
N LEU A 28 6.57 -30.35 -0.57
CA LEU A 28 6.72 -29.22 -1.48
C LEU A 28 6.00 -29.47 -2.83
N MET A 29 6.11 -30.70 -3.37
CA MET A 29 5.42 -31.08 -4.60
C MET A 29 3.90 -31.09 -4.42
N GLU A 30 3.40 -31.63 -3.30
CA GLU A 30 1.97 -31.61 -2.97
C GLU A 30 1.44 -30.18 -2.90
N VAL A 31 2.12 -29.29 -2.17
CA VAL A 31 1.75 -27.86 -2.08
C VAL A 31 1.77 -27.18 -3.45
N MET A 32 2.79 -27.44 -4.28
CA MET A 32 2.86 -26.89 -5.64
C MET A 32 1.69 -27.33 -6.52
N LEU A 33 1.25 -28.57 -6.41
CA LEU A 33 0.13 -29.10 -7.20
C LEU A 33 -1.22 -28.58 -6.70
N GLU A 34 -1.46 -28.55 -5.39
CA GLU A 34 -2.67 -27.98 -4.79
C GLU A 34 -2.83 -26.49 -5.10
N ASN A 35 -1.73 -25.75 -5.09
CA ASN A 35 -1.73 -24.33 -5.44
C ASN A 35 -2.15 -24.08 -6.90
N ARG A 36 -1.95 -25.02 -7.83
CA ARG A 36 -2.49 -24.91 -9.21
C ARG A 36 -4.02 -24.89 -9.23
N GLU A 37 -4.63 -25.77 -8.45
CA GLU A 37 -6.10 -25.83 -8.32
C GLU A 37 -6.63 -24.58 -7.64
N GLU A 38 -5.97 -24.11 -6.59
CA GLU A 38 -6.33 -22.90 -5.86
C GLU A 38 -6.36 -21.68 -6.78
N VAL A 39 -5.30 -21.45 -7.55
CA VAL A 39 -5.20 -20.35 -8.52
C VAL A 39 -6.36 -20.37 -9.51
N MET A 40 -6.75 -21.56 -10.01
CA MET A 40 -7.82 -21.68 -11.03
C MET A 40 -9.24 -21.60 -10.46
N ARG A 41 -9.40 -21.85 -9.15
CA ARG A 41 -10.70 -21.80 -8.46
C ARG A 41 -11.22 -20.37 -8.27
N HIS A 42 -10.32 -19.40 -8.13
CA HIS A 42 -10.70 -18.02 -7.85
C HIS A 42 -11.16 -17.25 -9.09
N ASN A 43 -12.28 -16.56 -8.95
CA ASN A 43 -12.68 -15.55 -9.93
C ASN A 43 -11.94 -14.24 -9.62
N VAL A 44 -11.10 -13.82 -10.55
CA VAL A 44 -10.21 -12.66 -10.35
C VAL A 44 -10.71 -11.46 -11.13
N ILE A 45 -10.81 -10.33 -10.44
CA ILE A 45 -11.11 -9.05 -11.04
C ILE A 45 -9.84 -8.41 -11.56
N SER A 46 -9.88 -7.96 -12.81
CA SER A 46 -8.73 -7.27 -13.41
C SER A 46 -8.43 -5.97 -12.67
N ARG A 47 -7.18 -5.86 -12.18
CA ARG A 47 -6.63 -4.66 -11.56
C ARG A 47 -5.92 -3.79 -12.60
N ASN A 48 -5.80 -2.50 -12.32
CA ASN A 48 -5.04 -1.56 -13.16
C ASN A 48 -3.51 -1.72 -12.98
N ILE A 49 -3.05 -2.97 -12.80
CA ILE A 49 -1.64 -3.33 -12.64
C ILE A 49 -1.31 -4.39 -13.70
N SER A 50 -0.50 -4.02 -14.70
CA SER A 50 0.00 -4.96 -15.70
C SER A 50 1.33 -5.56 -15.27
N LEU A 51 1.44 -6.89 -15.33
CA LEU A 51 2.66 -7.65 -15.07
C LEU A 51 3.38 -8.07 -16.38
N ASP A 52 2.85 -7.70 -17.53
CA ASP A 52 3.36 -8.15 -18.84
C ASP A 52 4.65 -7.45 -19.26
N ASN A 53 4.90 -6.26 -18.74
CA ASN A 53 5.93 -5.36 -19.26
C ASN A 53 7.35 -5.60 -18.71
N PHE A 54 7.51 -6.46 -17.70
CA PHE A 54 8.80 -6.71 -17.09
C PHE A 54 8.88 -8.08 -16.44
N ASP A 55 9.94 -8.85 -16.75
CA ASP A 55 10.08 -10.25 -16.31
C ASP A 55 10.28 -10.44 -14.80
N ARG A 56 10.67 -9.41 -14.07
CA ARG A 56 11.02 -9.52 -12.65
C ARG A 56 10.41 -8.37 -11.87
N GLN A 57 9.40 -8.68 -11.07
CA GLN A 57 8.66 -7.68 -10.32
C GLN A 57 8.51 -8.09 -8.85
N VAL A 58 8.48 -7.08 -7.98
CA VAL A 58 8.14 -7.21 -6.57
C VAL A 58 6.87 -6.40 -6.32
N LEU A 59 5.79 -7.08 -5.94
CA LEU A 59 4.53 -6.46 -5.53
C LEU A 59 4.53 -6.31 -4.01
N VAL A 60 4.47 -5.08 -3.54
CA VAL A 60 4.44 -4.77 -2.11
C VAL A 60 3.18 -3.97 -1.77
N GLY A 61 2.74 -4.04 -0.53
CA GLY A 61 1.56 -3.30 -0.09
C GLY A 61 0.93 -3.93 1.14
N VAL A 62 -0.04 -3.23 1.70
CA VAL A 62 -0.72 -3.67 2.92
C VAL A 62 -1.29 -5.10 2.80
N ARG A 63 -1.36 -5.80 3.91
CA ARG A 63 -2.06 -7.09 4.01
C ARG A 63 -3.48 -6.99 3.46
N ARG A 64 -3.95 -8.02 2.72
CA ARG A 64 -5.30 -8.05 2.11
C ARG A 64 -5.59 -6.98 1.03
N ALA A 65 -4.56 -6.35 0.46
CA ALA A 65 -4.72 -5.45 -0.70
C ALA A 65 -4.98 -6.18 -2.03
N GLY A 66 -4.94 -7.51 -2.04
CA GLY A 66 -5.19 -8.33 -3.24
C GLY A 66 -3.95 -8.70 -4.04
N LYS A 67 -2.74 -8.66 -3.46
CA LYS A 67 -1.48 -9.03 -4.14
C LYS A 67 -1.51 -10.44 -4.74
N SER A 68 -1.94 -11.44 -3.97
CA SER A 68 -2.09 -12.83 -4.43
C SER A 68 -3.05 -12.95 -5.60
N TYR A 69 -4.18 -12.21 -5.56
CA TYR A 69 -5.16 -12.20 -6.65
C TYR A 69 -4.63 -11.56 -7.94
N ILE A 70 -3.69 -10.61 -7.84
CA ILE A 70 -2.98 -10.09 -9.03
C ILE A 70 -2.14 -11.19 -9.65
N LEU A 71 -1.45 -12.02 -8.85
CA LEU A 71 -0.71 -13.19 -9.35
C LEU A 71 -1.66 -14.20 -10.00
N TYR A 72 -2.79 -14.52 -9.35
CA TYR A 72 -3.79 -15.46 -9.88
C TYR A 72 -4.30 -15.00 -11.25
N GLY A 73 -4.72 -13.74 -11.35
CA GLY A 73 -5.22 -13.20 -12.63
C GLY A 73 -4.18 -13.22 -13.74
N HIS A 74 -2.92 -12.93 -13.41
CA HIS A 74 -1.84 -13.02 -14.38
C HIS A 74 -1.56 -14.47 -14.80
N ILE A 75 -1.54 -15.42 -13.89
CA ILE A 75 -1.36 -16.86 -14.19
C ILE A 75 -2.54 -17.36 -15.03
N GLN A 76 -3.78 -17.04 -14.66
CA GLN A 76 -4.98 -17.41 -15.44
C GLN A 76 -4.90 -16.87 -16.88
N LYS A 77 -4.45 -15.60 -17.04
CA LYS A 77 -4.23 -14.99 -18.35
C LYS A 77 -3.15 -15.73 -19.16
N LEU A 78 -2.04 -16.13 -18.53
CA LEU A 78 -0.98 -16.93 -19.17
C LEU A 78 -1.52 -18.27 -19.64
N ILE A 79 -2.28 -19.00 -18.81
CA ILE A 79 -2.91 -20.27 -19.17
C ILE A 79 -3.89 -20.07 -20.33
N ALA A 80 -4.74 -19.04 -20.29
CA ALA A 80 -5.67 -18.73 -21.37
C ALA A 80 -4.97 -18.37 -22.69
N SER A 81 -3.75 -17.82 -22.63
CA SER A 81 -2.92 -17.51 -23.80
C SER A 81 -2.09 -18.68 -24.32
N GLY A 82 -2.25 -19.89 -23.77
CA GLY A 82 -1.62 -21.12 -24.25
C GLY A 82 -0.40 -21.61 -23.48
N HIS A 83 0.00 -20.95 -22.39
CA HIS A 83 1.00 -21.50 -21.47
C HIS A 83 0.43 -22.68 -20.68
N SER A 84 1.29 -23.57 -20.23
CA SER A 84 0.91 -24.73 -19.41
C SER A 84 1.52 -24.63 -18.02
N TRP A 85 0.97 -25.43 -17.08
CA TRP A 85 1.56 -25.58 -15.75
C TRP A 85 2.98 -26.17 -15.73
N ASP A 86 3.45 -26.69 -16.86
CA ASP A 86 4.85 -27.10 -17.03
C ASP A 86 5.82 -25.92 -17.08
N GLU A 87 5.30 -24.73 -17.31
CA GLU A 87 6.06 -23.47 -17.40
C GLU A 87 5.80 -22.54 -16.21
N ILE A 88 4.94 -22.93 -15.25
CA ILE A 88 4.49 -22.06 -14.17
C ILE A 88 4.69 -22.75 -12.82
N VAL A 89 5.34 -22.04 -11.89
CA VAL A 89 5.39 -22.41 -10.48
C VAL A 89 4.79 -21.28 -9.68
N TYR A 90 3.71 -21.53 -8.97
CA TYR A 90 3.16 -20.66 -7.95
C TYR A 90 3.34 -21.29 -6.57
N LEU A 91 3.84 -20.52 -5.61
CA LEU A 91 4.04 -20.98 -4.23
C LEU A 91 3.73 -19.84 -3.25
N ASN A 92 2.84 -20.13 -2.29
CA ASN A 92 2.51 -19.22 -1.20
C ASN A 92 3.25 -19.64 0.07
N PHE A 93 4.13 -18.78 0.57
CA PHE A 93 4.93 -19.01 1.79
C PHE A 93 4.17 -18.67 3.10
N GLU A 94 2.87 -18.40 3.05
CA GLU A 94 1.99 -18.45 4.23
C GLU A 94 1.46 -19.85 4.53
N ASP A 95 1.67 -20.85 3.64
CA ASP A 95 1.32 -22.24 3.89
C ASP A 95 2.16 -22.80 5.05
N GLU A 96 1.49 -23.30 6.09
CA GLU A 96 2.14 -23.82 7.31
C GLU A 96 3.05 -25.01 7.06
N ARG A 97 2.82 -25.78 5.99
CA ARG A 97 3.66 -26.89 5.58
C ARG A 97 5.03 -26.47 5.11
N LEU A 98 5.16 -25.20 4.70
CA LEU A 98 6.41 -24.55 4.31
C LEU A 98 7.07 -23.78 5.47
N ALA A 99 6.44 -23.78 6.64
CA ALA A 99 6.98 -23.08 7.80
C ALA A 99 8.37 -23.61 8.18
N GLY A 100 9.31 -22.68 8.40
CA GLY A 100 10.70 -23.00 8.73
C GLY A 100 11.63 -23.21 7.53
N MET A 101 11.13 -23.07 6.29
CA MET A 101 12.02 -22.97 5.12
C MET A 101 13.02 -21.84 5.28
N ASP A 102 14.24 -22.08 4.84
CA ASP A 102 15.27 -21.06 4.74
C ASP A 102 15.73 -20.86 3.28
N VAL A 103 16.68 -19.96 3.08
CA VAL A 103 17.20 -19.64 1.74
C VAL A 103 17.81 -20.85 1.01
N TYR A 104 18.31 -21.84 1.75
CA TYR A 104 18.92 -23.04 1.16
C TYR A 104 17.86 -24.00 0.63
N ASP A 105 16.68 -24.04 1.25
CA ASP A 105 15.54 -24.84 0.83
C ASP A 105 14.88 -24.31 -0.45
N LEU A 106 14.99 -23.01 -0.75
CA LEU A 106 14.37 -22.41 -1.93
C LEU A 106 14.84 -23.06 -3.26
N ASN A 107 16.04 -23.67 -3.29
CA ASN A 107 16.48 -24.37 -4.49
C ASN A 107 15.67 -25.65 -4.76
N ALA A 108 15.08 -26.26 -3.72
CA ALA A 108 14.23 -27.44 -3.88
C ALA A 108 13.02 -27.18 -4.78
N ILE A 109 12.55 -25.92 -4.88
CA ILE A 109 11.47 -25.52 -5.80
C ILE A 109 11.84 -25.86 -7.24
N LEU A 110 13.04 -25.47 -7.68
CA LEU A 110 13.55 -25.75 -9.02
C LEU A 110 13.80 -27.25 -9.23
N GLU A 111 14.29 -27.95 -8.22
CA GLU A 111 14.56 -29.38 -8.27
C GLU A 111 13.28 -30.21 -8.35
N VAL A 112 12.22 -29.80 -7.61
CA VAL A 112 10.90 -30.47 -7.68
C VAL A 112 10.27 -30.18 -9.04
N HIS A 113 10.32 -28.95 -9.53
CA HIS A 113 9.80 -28.61 -10.85
C HIS A 113 10.50 -29.41 -11.95
N ALA A 114 11.84 -29.54 -11.92
CA ALA A 114 12.61 -30.31 -12.91
C ALA A 114 12.28 -31.81 -12.94
N ARG A 115 11.61 -32.36 -11.90
CA ARG A 115 11.06 -33.73 -11.92
C ARG A 115 9.70 -33.83 -12.60
N LEU A 116 8.97 -32.68 -12.66
CA LEU A 116 7.62 -32.60 -13.24
C LEU A 116 7.65 -32.13 -14.70
N SER A 117 8.66 -31.35 -15.08
CA SER A 117 8.75 -30.74 -16.40
C SER A 117 10.21 -30.46 -16.79
N GLU A 118 10.52 -30.59 -18.09
CA GLU A 118 11.79 -30.13 -18.67
C GLU A 118 11.79 -28.66 -19.04
N LYS A 119 10.62 -28.00 -19.02
CA LYS A 119 10.48 -26.59 -19.36
C LYS A 119 10.98 -25.72 -18.22
N ARG A 120 11.51 -24.55 -18.59
CA ARG A 120 11.96 -23.55 -17.61
C ARG A 120 10.76 -22.84 -16.99
N PRO A 121 10.61 -22.82 -15.64
CA PRO A 121 9.45 -22.19 -15.01
C PRO A 121 9.54 -20.68 -14.92
N MET A 122 8.41 -20.02 -15.05
CA MET A 122 8.12 -18.70 -14.48
C MET A 122 7.78 -18.90 -13.00
N LEU A 123 8.41 -18.11 -12.12
CA LEU A 123 8.25 -18.24 -10.66
C LEU A 123 7.33 -17.15 -10.13
N PHE A 124 6.27 -17.55 -9.47
CA PHE A 124 5.34 -16.69 -8.73
C PHE A 124 5.45 -17.02 -7.24
N LEU A 125 6.16 -16.19 -6.49
CA LEU A 125 6.55 -16.43 -5.11
C LEU A 125 5.79 -15.47 -4.19
N ASP A 126 4.69 -15.98 -3.61
CA ASP A 126 3.76 -15.16 -2.82
C ASP A 126 4.16 -15.15 -1.35
N GLU A 127 4.14 -13.94 -0.72
CA GLU A 127 4.52 -13.67 0.67
C GLU A 127 5.93 -14.21 1.03
N ILE A 128 6.91 -14.06 0.11
CA ILE A 128 8.27 -14.63 0.22
C ILE A 128 9.06 -14.11 1.45
N GLN A 129 8.68 -12.97 2.03
CA GLN A 129 9.34 -12.45 3.24
C GLN A 129 9.22 -13.37 4.47
N ASN A 130 8.41 -14.41 4.39
CA ASN A 130 8.34 -15.46 5.41
C ASN A 130 9.57 -16.38 5.38
N VAL A 131 10.41 -16.31 4.34
CA VAL A 131 11.68 -17.01 4.24
C VAL A 131 12.84 -16.06 4.50
N GLU A 132 13.67 -16.36 5.51
CA GLU A 132 14.83 -15.51 5.80
C GLU A 132 15.85 -15.49 4.64
N ARG A 133 16.36 -14.30 4.32
CA ARG A 133 17.38 -14.10 3.26
C ARG A 133 16.95 -14.53 1.86
N TRP A 134 15.64 -14.52 1.58
CA TRP A 134 15.05 -14.85 0.28
C TRP A 134 15.65 -14.04 -0.88
N GLU A 135 16.09 -12.81 -0.63
CA GLU A 135 16.65 -11.89 -1.61
C GLU A 135 17.91 -12.45 -2.31
N LYS A 136 18.64 -13.35 -1.64
CA LYS A 136 19.80 -14.05 -2.25
C LYS A 136 19.36 -15.05 -3.31
N PHE A 137 18.29 -15.79 -3.05
CA PHE A 137 17.69 -16.68 -4.04
C PHE A 137 17.10 -15.89 -5.21
N ALA A 138 16.32 -14.84 -4.92
CA ALA A 138 15.73 -13.96 -5.92
C ALA A 138 16.80 -13.36 -6.84
N ARG A 139 17.91 -12.88 -6.29
CA ARG A 139 19.06 -12.40 -7.07
C ARG A 139 19.61 -13.48 -8.00
N ARG A 140 19.86 -14.69 -7.47
CA ARG A 140 20.45 -15.79 -8.25
C ARG A 140 19.56 -16.19 -9.43
N VAL A 141 18.25 -16.34 -9.21
CA VAL A 141 17.33 -16.73 -10.30
C VAL A 141 17.16 -15.60 -11.32
N ALA A 142 17.24 -14.33 -10.88
CA ALA A 142 17.26 -13.18 -11.78
C ALA A 142 18.52 -13.16 -12.67
N ASP A 143 19.69 -13.42 -12.09
CA ASP A 143 20.97 -13.52 -12.84
C ASP A 143 20.92 -14.67 -13.84
N SER A 144 20.25 -15.75 -13.48
CA SER A 144 19.98 -16.88 -14.37
C SER A 144 18.83 -16.63 -15.35
N LYS A 145 18.30 -15.40 -15.48
CA LYS A 145 17.26 -15.01 -16.44
C LYS A 145 15.91 -15.73 -16.29
N TYR A 146 15.51 -16.09 -15.07
CA TYR A 146 14.15 -16.52 -14.81
C TYR A 146 13.18 -15.33 -14.85
N LYS A 147 11.95 -15.59 -15.27
CA LYS A 147 10.83 -14.69 -15.02
C LYS A 147 10.36 -14.94 -13.59
N VAL A 148 10.35 -13.88 -12.77
CA VAL A 148 10.09 -14.00 -11.32
C VAL A 148 9.20 -12.86 -10.86
N ILE A 149 8.05 -13.19 -10.32
CA ILE A 149 7.16 -12.21 -9.69
C ILE A 149 7.01 -12.59 -8.23
N ILE A 150 7.27 -11.64 -7.36
CA ILE A 150 7.36 -11.82 -5.92
C ILE A 150 6.33 -10.92 -5.25
N THR A 151 5.68 -11.38 -4.19
CA THR A 151 4.85 -10.51 -3.35
C THR A 151 5.32 -10.46 -1.91
N GLY A 152 4.91 -9.41 -1.23
CA GLY A 152 5.05 -9.28 0.21
C GLY A 152 4.27 -8.14 0.84
N SER A 153 3.90 -8.35 2.10
CA SER A 153 3.06 -7.44 2.86
C SER A 153 3.85 -6.46 3.74
N ASN A 154 5.13 -6.20 3.44
CA ASN A 154 5.99 -5.35 4.26
C ASN A 154 6.90 -4.47 3.39
N ALA A 155 6.92 -3.16 3.65
CA ALA A 155 7.81 -2.20 2.99
C ALA A 155 9.30 -2.47 3.26
N ARG A 156 9.66 -3.26 4.29
CA ARG A 156 11.06 -3.71 4.51
C ARG A 156 11.60 -4.54 3.34
N MET A 157 10.73 -5.12 2.51
CA MET A 157 11.16 -5.72 1.24
C MET A 157 11.78 -4.71 0.28
N LEU A 158 11.56 -3.41 0.52
CA LEU A 158 12.18 -2.27 -0.19
C LEU A 158 13.31 -1.62 0.62
N SER A 159 13.73 -2.24 1.73
CA SER A 159 14.84 -1.73 2.52
C SER A 159 16.12 -1.61 1.69
N VAL A 160 17.01 -0.72 2.10
CA VAL A 160 18.29 -0.49 1.43
C VAL A 160 19.07 -1.80 1.25
N ASP A 161 19.06 -2.67 2.25
CA ASP A 161 19.77 -3.95 2.20
C ASP A 161 19.18 -4.93 1.17
N VAL A 162 17.85 -5.03 1.11
CA VAL A 162 17.15 -5.85 0.11
C VAL A 162 17.35 -5.26 -1.28
N ALA A 163 17.16 -3.96 -1.45
CA ALA A 163 17.37 -3.27 -2.72
C ALA A 163 18.81 -3.42 -3.23
N ALA A 164 19.80 -3.29 -2.35
CA ALA A 164 21.22 -3.50 -2.67
C ALA A 164 21.48 -4.96 -3.10
N THR A 165 20.88 -5.94 -2.41
CA THR A 165 21.04 -7.35 -2.76
C THR A 165 20.37 -7.67 -4.10
N LEU A 166 19.18 -7.17 -4.37
CA LEU A 166 18.47 -7.32 -5.64
C LEU A 166 19.14 -6.57 -6.78
N GLY A 167 19.87 -5.49 -6.48
CA GLY A 167 20.75 -4.79 -7.41
C GLY A 167 20.06 -4.28 -8.67
N GLY A 168 18.88 -3.68 -8.56
CA GLY A 168 18.13 -3.11 -9.68
C GLY A 168 17.55 -4.11 -10.67
N ARG A 169 17.52 -5.42 -10.33
CA ARG A 169 17.02 -6.49 -11.22
C ARG A 169 15.50 -6.60 -11.22
N TYR A 170 14.84 -6.02 -10.24
CA TYR A 170 13.40 -6.09 -10.04
C TYR A 170 12.76 -4.72 -10.11
N LEU A 171 11.64 -4.63 -10.81
CA LEU A 171 10.75 -3.48 -10.77
C LEU A 171 9.80 -3.63 -9.59
N THR A 172 9.74 -2.62 -8.74
CA THR A 172 8.81 -2.59 -7.61
C THR A 172 7.50 -1.94 -8.00
N ARG A 173 6.39 -2.54 -7.55
CA ARG A 173 5.04 -1.97 -7.67
C ARG A 173 4.34 -1.99 -6.33
N GLU A 174 3.78 -0.86 -5.94
CA GLU A 174 2.95 -0.76 -4.75
C GLU A 174 1.51 -1.16 -5.08
N VAL A 175 0.94 -2.01 -4.22
CA VAL A 175 -0.44 -2.50 -4.35
C VAL A 175 -1.26 -1.92 -3.21
N PHE A 176 -2.18 -1.05 -3.57
CA PHE A 176 -3.14 -0.42 -2.66
C PHE A 176 -4.43 -1.25 -2.58
N PRO A 177 -5.29 -1.04 -1.57
CA PRO A 177 -6.69 -1.43 -1.64
C PRO A 177 -7.34 -0.92 -2.94
N PHE A 178 -8.50 -1.40 -3.32
CA PHE A 178 -9.16 -0.98 -4.56
C PHE A 178 -9.24 0.54 -4.68
N SER A 179 -8.99 1.06 -5.88
CA SER A 179 -9.41 2.41 -6.26
C SER A 179 -10.95 2.45 -6.36
N PHE A 180 -11.52 3.64 -6.43
CA PHE A 180 -12.97 3.75 -6.58
C PHE A 180 -13.47 3.12 -7.88
N SER A 181 -12.71 3.23 -8.98
CA SER A 181 -13.04 2.55 -10.23
C SER A 181 -13.01 1.02 -10.11
N GLU A 182 -12.01 0.46 -9.41
CA GLU A 182 -11.93 -0.98 -9.14
C GLU A 182 -13.05 -1.45 -8.19
N TYR A 183 -13.42 -0.61 -7.20
CA TYR A 183 -14.55 -0.86 -6.31
C TYR A 183 -15.88 -0.90 -7.07
N LEU A 184 -16.10 0.00 -8.01
CA LEU A 184 -17.29 -0.01 -8.87
C LEU A 184 -17.32 -1.26 -9.77
N LYS A 185 -16.21 -1.63 -10.39
CA LYS A 185 -16.11 -2.84 -11.22
C LYS A 185 -16.47 -4.12 -10.44
N VAL A 186 -16.02 -4.25 -9.20
CA VAL A 186 -16.35 -5.41 -8.34
C VAL A 186 -17.82 -5.46 -7.98
N ASN A 187 -18.48 -4.31 -7.93
CA ASN A 187 -19.92 -4.18 -7.67
C ASN A 187 -20.78 -4.21 -8.95
N GLY A 188 -20.17 -4.60 -10.08
CA GLY A 188 -20.89 -4.81 -11.35
C GLY A 188 -21.12 -3.55 -12.18
N PHE A 189 -20.42 -2.44 -11.90
CA PHE A 189 -20.51 -1.22 -12.68
C PHE A 189 -19.37 -1.14 -13.70
N ASP A 190 -19.77 -0.92 -14.96
CA ASP A 190 -18.84 -0.61 -16.03
C ASP A 190 -18.58 0.91 -16.05
N VAL A 191 -17.45 1.34 -15.49
CA VAL A 191 -17.06 2.75 -15.41
C VAL A 191 -16.72 3.38 -16.77
N GLU A 192 -16.53 2.57 -17.81
CA GLU A 192 -16.32 3.05 -19.18
C GLU A 192 -17.64 3.38 -19.89
N ASN A 193 -18.78 3.01 -19.29
CA ASN A 193 -20.09 3.33 -19.81
C ASN A 193 -20.48 4.76 -19.43
N GLU A 194 -20.41 5.67 -20.40
CA GLU A 194 -20.77 7.08 -20.23
C GLU A 194 -22.19 7.31 -19.68
N LEU A 195 -23.15 6.42 -19.99
CA LEU A 195 -24.52 6.53 -19.48
C LEU A 195 -24.59 6.51 -17.95
N LEU A 196 -23.65 5.87 -17.26
CA LEU A 196 -23.59 5.88 -15.80
C LEU A 196 -23.30 7.27 -15.23
N THR A 197 -22.50 8.06 -15.93
CA THR A 197 -22.09 9.39 -15.46
C THR A 197 -23.06 10.50 -15.89
N PHE A 198 -23.78 10.33 -17.01
CA PHE A 198 -24.67 11.35 -17.56
C PHE A 198 -26.13 11.21 -17.12
N THR A 199 -26.59 10.01 -16.77
CA THR A 199 -27.99 9.82 -16.34
C THR A 199 -28.18 10.08 -14.85
N THR A 200 -29.34 10.61 -14.45
CA THR A 200 -29.68 10.83 -13.04
C THR A 200 -29.64 9.52 -12.22
N SER A 201 -30.16 8.42 -12.80
CA SER A 201 -30.15 7.12 -12.14
C SER A 201 -28.73 6.55 -11.99
N GLY A 202 -27.90 6.71 -13.01
CA GLY A 202 -26.48 6.29 -12.97
C GLY A 202 -25.68 7.06 -11.94
N ARG A 203 -25.78 8.39 -11.93
CA ARG A 203 -25.15 9.24 -10.90
C ARG A 203 -25.62 8.86 -9.50
N GLY A 204 -26.93 8.65 -9.30
CA GLY A 204 -27.45 8.21 -8.00
C GLY A 204 -26.92 6.84 -7.55
N ALA A 205 -26.66 5.92 -8.50
CA ALA A 205 -26.03 4.64 -8.20
C ALA A 205 -24.56 4.81 -7.84
N ILE A 206 -23.79 5.61 -8.60
CA ILE A 206 -22.38 5.93 -8.30
C ILE A 206 -22.27 6.56 -6.90
N MET A 207 -23.13 7.54 -6.58
CA MET A 207 -23.09 8.22 -5.29
C MET A 207 -23.33 7.29 -4.11
N ARG A 208 -24.29 6.34 -4.21
CA ARG A 208 -24.48 5.34 -3.14
C ARG A 208 -23.22 4.50 -2.91
N HIS A 209 -22.57 4.06 -3.99
CA HIS A 209 -21.31 3.32 -3.88
C HIS A 209 -20.15 4.18 -3.42
N PHE A 210 -20.17 5.47 -3.79
CA PHE A 210 -19.17 6.42 -3.32
C PHE A 210 -19.26 6.65 -1.81
N GLU A 211 -20.47 6.86 -1.25
CA GLU A 211 -20.68 6.99 0.19
C GLU A 211 -20.20 5.75 0.96
N GLU A 212 -20.47 4.58 0.42
CA GLU A 212 -20.02 3.32 1.03
C GLU A 212 -18.49 3.18 0.98
N TYR A 213 -17.89 3.43 -0.19
CA TYR A 213 -16.43 3.45 -0.38
C TYR A 213 -15.76 4.52 0.48
N PHE A 214 -16.34 5.70 0.56
CA PHE A 214 -15.89 6.82 1.38
C PHE A 214 -15.80 6.45 2.86
N GLN A 215 -16.78 5.72 3.38
CA GLN A 215 -16.84 5.33 4.78
C GLN A 215 -16.04 4.07 5.10
N PHE A 216 -16.09 3.05 4.24
CA PHE A 216 -15.55 1.72 4.51
C PHE A 216 -14.28 1.39 3.74
N GLY A 217 -13.86 2.26 2.83
CA GLY A 217 -12.64 2.09 2.06
C GLY A 217 -12.71 1.07 0.94
N GLY A 218 -11.54 0.69 0.45
CA GLY A 218 -11.37 -0.15 -0.75
C GLY A 218 -10.75 -1.51 -0.50
N PHE A 219 -10.67 -2.03 0.72
CA PHE A 219 -10.18 -3.40 0.89
C PHE A 219 -11.03 -4.40 0.10
N PRO A 220 -10.42 -5.25 -0.76
CA PRO A 220 -11.16 -6.09 -1.71
C PRO A 220 -12.28 -6.93 -1.09
N GLU A 221 -12.02 -7.63 0.00
CA GLU A 221 -13.05 -8.43 0.69
C GLU A 221 -14.15 -7.56 1.30
N CYS A 222 -13.78 -6.37 1.82
CA CYS A 222 -14.73 -5.41 2.38
C CYS A 222 -15.72 -4.89 1.35
N ALA A 223 -15.30 -4.77 0.08
CA ALA A 223 -16.15 -4.24 -1.00
C ALA A 223 -17.43 -5.06 -1.20
N THR A 224 -17.39 -6.38 -0.95
CA THR A 224 -18.51 -7.31 -1.21
C THR A 224 -19.19 -7.85 0.05
N LEU A 225 -18.58 -7.67 1.25
CA LEU A 225 -19.11 -8.19 2.49
C LEU A 225 -20.24 -7.31 3.05
N PRO A 226 -21.32 -7.90 3.60
CA PRO A 226 -22.37 -7.13 4.28
C PRO A 226 -21.95 -6.60 5.66
N VAL A 227 -21.03 -7.28 6.35
CA VAL A 227 -20.54 -6.94 7.71
C VAL A 227 -19.20 -6.24 7.67
N LYS A 228 -19.13 -5.13 6.95
CA LYS A 228 -17.88 -4.40 6.64
C LYS A 228 -17.10 -3.98 7.89
N ARG A 229 -17.79 -3.46 8.93
CA ARG A 229 -17.14 -2.97 10.15
C ARG A 229 -16.44 -4.08 10.93
N ASP A 230 -17.04 -5.27 11.01
CA ASP A 230 -16.46 -6.41 11.75
C ASP A 230 -15.24 -6.94 11.01
N TYR A 231 -15.32 -7.03 9.69
CA TYR A 231 -14.18 -7.38 8.83
C TYR A 231 -13.02 -6.40 9.00
N LEU A 232 -13.27 -5.09 8.89
CA LEU A 232 -12.25 -4.05 9.05
C LEU A 232 -11.63 -4.07 10.45
N THR A 233 -12.44 -4.33 11.49
CA THR A 233 -11.96 -4.47 12.88
C THR A 233 -10.98 -5.64 12.98
N SER A 234 -11.32 -6.80 12.43
CA SER A 234 -10.47 -7.99 12.42
C SER A 234 -9.18 -7.76 11.61
N LEU A 235 -9.30 -7.13 10.46
CA LEU A 235 -8.15 -6.78 9.61
C LEU A 235 -7.21 -5.80 10.31
N TYR A 236 -7.75 -4.72 10.88
CA TYR A 236 -6.96 -3.75 11.64
C TYR A 236 -6.23 -4.42 12.83
N GLN A 237 -6.92 -5.28 13.58
CA GLN A 237 -6.28 -6.03 14.66
C GLN A 237 -5.13 -6.91 14.16
N LYS A 238 -5.30 -7.57 13.01
CA LYS A 238 -4.23 -8.39 12.41
C LYS A 238 -3.02 -7.55 12.01
N ILE A 239 -3.23 -6.39 11.37
CA ILE A 239 -2.17 -5.45 11.01
C ILE A 239 -1.51 -4.90 12.29
N PHE A 240 -2.31 -4.39 13.22
CA PHE A 240 -1.85 -3.76 14.45
C PHE A 240 -1.05 -4.71 15.35
N LEU A 241 -1.63 -5.88 15.67
CA LEU A 241 -1.00 -6.83 16.59
C LEU A 241 0.05 -7.71 15.90
N GLY A 242 -0.23 -8.19 14.69
CA GLY A 242 0.63 -9.12 13.97
C GLY A 242 1.77 -8.42 13.23
N ASP A 243 1.41 -7.53 12.29
CA ASP A 243 2.40 -6.96 11.38
C ASP A 243 3.20 -5.81 12.02
N ILE A 244 2.63 -5.11 13.01
CA ILE A 244 3.32 -4.01 13.70
C ILE A 244 3.85 -4.45 15.06
N ALA A 245 2.98 -4.81 16.01
CA ALA A 245 3.38 -5.02 17.40
C ALA A 245 4.25 -6.27 17.60
N ALA A 246 3.78 -7.44 17.19
CA ALA A 246 4.50 -8.70 17.38
C ALA A 246 5.79 -8.74 16.57
N ARG A 247 5.74 -8.35 15.28
CA ARG A 247 6.92 -8.34 14.40
C ARG A 247 8.05 -7.46 14.93
N ASN A 248 7.72 -6.32 15.56
CA ASN A 248 8.71 -5.37 16.09
C ASN A 248 8.92 -5.50 17.60
N ARG A 249 8.35 -6.52 18.25
CA ARG A 249 8.45 -6.78 19.69
C ARG A 249 8.11 -5.55 20.53
N VAL A 250 7.00 -4.88 20.16
CA VAL A 250 6.52 -3.68 20.85
C VAL A 250 6.05 -4.06 22.26
N GLU A 251 6.67 -3.49 23.28
CA GLU A 251 6.33 -3.76 24.67
C GLU A 251 5.09 -2.95 25.12
N ASN A 252 5.01 -1.68 24.75
CA ASN A 252 3.92 -0.79 25.15
C ASN A 252 2.80 -0.71 24.08
N ILE A 253 1.95 -1.74 24.03
CA ILE A 253 0.82 -1.84 23.11
C ILE A 253 -0.20 -0.72 23.34
N PHE A 254 -0.38 -0.28 24.59
CA PHE A 254 -1.32 0.79 24.91
C PHE A 254 -0.86 2.12 24.30
N ALA A 255 0.41 2.49 24.45
CA ALA A 255 0.97 3.69 23.84
C ALA A 255 0.89 3.66 22.30
N LEU A 256 1.18 2.51 21.68
CA LEU A 256 1.04 2.31 20.24
C LEU A 256 -0.40 2.55 19.78
N ARG A 257 -1.38 1.95 20.48
CA ARG A 257 -2.81 2.10 20.16
C ARG A 257 -3.27 3.56 20.27
N LEU A 258 -2.83 4.23 21.33
CA LEU A 258 -3.16 5.64 21.56
C LEU A 258 -2.55 6.53 20.47
N LEU A 259 -1.29 6.28 20.09
CA LEU A 259 -0.63 7.00 19.00
C LEU A 259 -1.45 6.89 17.71
N PHE A 260 -1.83 5.68 17.27
CA PHE A 260 -2.56 5.52 16.01
C PHE A 260 -3.96 6.12 16.04
N ARG A 261 -4.65 6.07 17.20
CA ARG A 261 -5.91 6.80 17.35
C ARG A 261 -5.70 8.31 17.18
N LYS A 262 -4.64 8.86 17.78
CA LYS A 262 -4.31 10.30 17.64
C LYS A 262 -3.87 10.66 16.22
N MET A 263 -3.18 9.78 15.53
CA MET A 263 -2.87 9.97 14.11
C MET A 263 -4.15 10.03 13.25
N ALA A 264 -5.15 9.16 13.52
CA ALA A 264 -6.42 9.18 12.80
C ALA A 264 -7.22 10.49 13.04
N GLU A 265 -7.19 11.04 14.25
CA GLU A 265 -7.78 12.33 14.59
C GLU A 265 -7.03 13.53 13.94
N SER A 266 -5.79 13.34 13.52
CA SER A 266 -4.89 14.42 13.05
C SER A 266 -4.55 14.31 11.55
N VAL A 267 -5.27 13.53 10.77
CA VAL A 267 -4.97 13.24 9.35
C VAL A 267 -4.68 14.49 8.54
N LYS A 268 -5.45 15.56 8.72
CA LYS A 268 -5.32 16.81 7.96
C LYS A 268 -4.16 17.72 8.38
N GLN A 269 -3.50 17.44 9.49
CA GLN A 269 -2.52 18.36 10.07
C GLN A 269 -1.11 17.78 10.05
N PRO A 270 -0.10 18.59 9.70
CA PRO A 270 1.27 18.19 9.92
C PRO A 270 1.50 17.90 11.41
N ILE A 271 2.16 16.80 11.69
CA ILE A 271 2.44 16.39 13.06
C ILE A 271 3.93 16.08 13.24
N SER A 272 4.58 16.87 14.07
CA SER A 272 5.96 16.60 14.44
C SER A 272 6.07 15.46 15.44
N PHE A 273 7.20 14.75 15.43
CA PHE A 273 7.46 13.70 16.41
C PHE A 273 7.34 14.18 17.85
N THR A 274 7.78 15.42 18.14
CA THR A 274 7.64 16.03 19.46
C THR A 274 6.17 16.23 19.83
N ARG A 275 5.33 16.76 18.91
CA ARG A 275 3.90 16.92 19.13
C ARG A 275 3.21 15.57 19.35
N ALA A 276 3.53 14.56 18.54
CA ALA A 276 2.99 13.21 18.71
C ALA A 276 3.38 12.60 20.06
N THR A 277 4.63 12.79 20.50
CA THR A 277 5.11 12.34 21.82
C THR A 277 4.32 13.02 22.95
N ASN A 278 4.17 14.36 22.90
CA ASN A 278 3.48 15.12 23.93
C ASN A 278 1.99 14.73 24.02
N ILE A 279 1.34 14.47 22.89
CA ILE A 279 -0.06 14.01 22.85
C ILE A 279 -0.22 12.66 23.57
N VAL A 280 0.67 11.69 23.30
CA VAL A 280 0.65 10.40 24.02
C VAL A 280 0.98 10.57 25.48
N ALA A 281 1.99 11.38 25.82
CA ALA A 281 2.41 11.62 27.19
C ALA A 281 1.33 12.33 28.04
N SER A 282 0.52 13.19 27.45
CA SER A 282 -0.57 13.91 28.14
C SER A 282 -1.64 12.98 28.75
N THR A 283 -1.70 11.73 28.30
CA THR A 283 -2.60 10.70 28.87
C THR A 283 -2.00 9.97 30.08
N GLY A 284 -0.86 10.42 30.59
CA GLY A 284 -0.12 9.76 31.66
C GLY A 284 0.80 8.61 31.21
N THR A 285 0.82 8.32 29.90
CA THR A 285 1.64 7.24 29.34
C THR A 285 3.08 7.73 29.10
N LYS A 286 4.04 7.15 29.82
CA LYS A 286 5.46 7.46 29.58
C LYS A 286 5.92 6.89 28.24
N ILE A 287 6.33 7.75 27.31
CA ILE A 287 6.86 7.39 26.01
C ILE A 287 7.94 8.40 25.59
N GLY A 288 9.03 7.89 25.01
CA GLY A 288 10.11 8.73 24.47
C GLY A 288 9.89 9.08 22.99
N LYS A 289 10.49 10.18 22.55
CA LYS A 289 10.43 10.61 21.13
C LYS A 289 10.96 9.54 20.18
N SER A 290 12.06 8.88 20.53
CA SER A 290 12.63 7.76 19.74
C SER A 290 11.64 6.60 19.56
N THR A 291 10.88 6.28 20.61
CA THR A 291 9.85 5.23 20.55
C THR A 291 8.72 5.62 19.61
N VAL A 292 8.29 6.89 19.64
CA VAL A 292 7.25 7.39 18.70
C VAL A 292 7.75 7.34 17.25
N ILE A 293 9.00 7.75 16.99
CA ILE A 293 9.62 7.63 15.65
C ILE A 293 9.60 6.18 15.18
N ASN A 294 10.02 5.24 16.05
CA ASN A 294 10.01 3.81 15.72
C ASN A 294 8.58 3.31 15.42
N TYR A 295 7.59 3.69 16.24
CA TYR A 295 6.21 3.25 16.06
C TYR A 295 5.60 3.76 14.74
N LEU A 296 5.87 5.02 14.38
CA LEU A 296 5.45 5.57 13.08
C LEU A 296 6.19 4.89 11.92
N GLY A 297 7.48 4.59 12.09
CA GLY A 297 8.25 3.80 11.13
C GLY A 297 7.67 2.39 10.94
N TYR A 298 7.30 1.70 12.01
CA TYR A 298 6.66 0.37 11.93
C TYR A 298 5.29 0.40 11.24
N ALA A 299 4.53 1.49 11.44
CA ALA A 299 3.28 1.70 10.73
C ALA A 299 3.49 1.93 9.24
N GLY A 300 4.52 2.68 8.85
CA GLY A 300 4.94 2.83 7.45
C GLY A 300 5.41 1.50 6.85
N ASP A 301 6.24 0.74 7.57
CA ASP A 301 6.70 -0.59 7.14
C ASP A 301 5.54 -1.57 6.90
N ALA A 302 4.45 -1.47 7.67
CA ALA A 302 3.24 -2.27 7.50
C ALA A 302 2.26 -1.68 6.46
N TYR A 303 2.61 -0.60 5.78
CA TYR A 303 1.73 0.17 4.89
C TYR A 303 0.44 0.67 5.56
N LEU A 304 0.41 0.81 6.89
CA LEU A 304 -0.74 1.37 7.59
C LEU A 304 -0.80 2.89 7.43
N LEU A 305 0.37 3.55 7.47
CA LEU A 305 0.52 5.00 7.30
C LEU A 305 1.38 5.34 6.08
N LEU A 306 0.94 6.34 5.36
CA LEU A 306 1.64 6.96 4.24
C LEU A 306 2.06 8.38 4.64
N VAL A 307 3.14 8.87 4.06
CA VAL A 307 3.75 10.16 4.44
C VAL A 307 3.71 11.12 3.26
N VAL A 308 3.20 12.32 3.48
CA VAL A 308 3.24 13.43 2.53
C VAL A 308 4.06 14.56 3.14
N PRO A 309 5.28 14.80 2.63
CA PRO A 309 6.17 15.83 3.17
C PRO A 309 5.78 17.23 2.73
N ASN A 310 6.21 18.25 3.48
CA ASN A 310 6.06 19.65 3.09
C ASN A 310 7.15 20.03 2.07
N ILE A 311 6.75 20.51 0.88
CA ILE A 311 7.71 20.90 -0.16
C ILE A 311 8.51 22.14 0.22
N ALA A 312 7.94 23.04 1.05
CA ALA A 312 8.62 24.24 1.51
C ALA A 312 9.76 23.98 2.50
N ASP A 313 9.74 22.83 3.17
CA ASP A 313 10.72 22.49 4.18
C ASP A 313 12.05 22.02 3.56
N ASN A 314 13.14 22.21 4.30
CA ASN A 314 14.41 21.57 3.96
C ASN A 314 14.34 20.03 4.15
N ILE A 315 15.31 19.29 3.62
CA ILE A 315 15.31 17.83 3.65
C ILE A 315 15.12 17.24 5.06
N THR A 316 15.73 17.86 6.07
CA THR A 316 15.62 17.39 7.46
C THR A 316 14.21 17.63 8.02
N GLU A 317 13.63 18.80 7.78
CA GLU A 317 12.30 19.16 8.26
C GLU A 317 11.19 18.38 7.56
N ARG A 318 11.35 18.08 6.26
CA ARG A 318 10.42 17.19 5.51
C ARG A 318 10.17 15.86 6.20
N THR A 319 11.17 15.33 6.88
CA THR A 319 11.05 14.06 7.60
C THR A 319 10.48 14.20 9.01
N THR A 320 10.54 15.38 9.61
CA THR A 320 10.20 15.59 11.02
C THR A 320 8.82 16.19 11.27
N ASN A 321 8.19 16.75 10.25
CA ASN A 321 6.87 17.40 10.36
C ASN A 321 5.95 17.15 9.14
N PRO A 322 5.80 15.91 8.66
CA PRO A 322 4.94 15.61 7.51
C PRO A 322 3.47 15.54 7.90
N LYS A 323 2.58 15.50 6.88
CA LYS A 323 1.23 14.97 7.02
C LYS A 323 1.26 13.43 6.92
N TYR A 324 0.39 12.76 7.69
CA TYR A 324 0.23 11.30 7.66
C TYR A 324 -1.17 10.95 7.20
N TYR A 325 -1.26 10.00 6.26
CA TYR A 325 -2.51 9.48 5.75
C TYR A 325 -2.57 7.97 5.99
N PHE A 326 -3.76 7.44 6.25
CA PHE A 326 -3.96 6.01 6.38
C PHE A 326 -4.17 5.38 5.00
N ILE A 327 -3.74 4.13 4.88
CA ILE A 327 -3.84 3.35 3.63
C ILE A 327 -5.30 3.14 3.16
N ASP A 328 -6.27 3.36 4.04
CA ASP A 328 -7.68 3.12 3.75
C ASP A 328 -8.59 3.90 4.71
N ASN A 329 -9.67 4.48 4.17
CA ASN A 329 -10.65 5.24 4.95
C ASN A 329 -11.38 4.38 5.99
N GLY A 330 -11.62 3.10 5.69
CA GLY A 330 -12.27 2.19 6.63
C GLY A 330 -11.49 2.03 7.94
N ILE A 331 -10.16 2.12 7.89
CA ILE A 331 -9.33 2.09 9.11
C ILE A 331 -9.54 3.37 9.94
N ILE A 332 -9.57 4.55 9.31
CA ILE A 332 -9.83 5.82 10.02
C ILE A 332 -11.20 5.79 10.68
N SER A 333 -12.22 5.30 9.98
CA SER A 333 -13.60 5.18 10.49
C SER A 333 -13.75 4.26 11.70
N LEU A 334 -12.77 3.36 11.94
CA LEU A 334 -12.71 2.56 13.16
C LEU A 334 -12.08 3.31 14.34
N LEU A 335 -11.13 4.23 14.05
CA LEU A 335 -10.25 4.82 15.06
C LEU A 335 -10.73 6.18 15.57
N ALA A 336 -11.46 6.94 14.77
CA ALA A 336 -11.87 8.29 15.09
C ALA A 336 -13.36 8.53 14.80
N LEU A 337 -13.92 9.58 15.41
CA LEU A 337 -15.31 10.02 15.25
C LEU A 337 -15.35 11.41 14.60
N ASP A 338 -16.45 11.73 13.93
CA ASP A 338 -16.70 13.04 13.28
C ASP A 338 -15.57 13.48 12.34
N ILE A 339 -15.28 12.62 11.38
CA ILE A 339 -14.06 12.70 10.54
C ILE A 339 -14.34 12.90 9.06
N ARG A 340 -15.56 13.33 8.64
CA ARG A 340 -15.91 13.41 7.21
C ARG A 340 -14.90 14.19 6.38
N THR A 341 -14.45 15.35 6.86
CA THR A 341 -13.43 16.15 6.17
C THR A 341 -12.07 15.45 6.12
N SER A 342 -11.69 14.73 7.18
CA SER A 342 -10.44 13.93 7.22
C SER A 342 -10.49 12.73 6.28
N LEU A 343 -11.66 12.08 6.16
CA LEU A 343 -11.87 10.98 5.20
C LEU A 343 -11.73 11.47 3.77
N LEU A 344 -12.26 12.67 3.45
CA LEU A 344 -12.17 13.24 2.12
C LEU A 344 -10.72 13.54 1.73
N GLU A 345 -9.97 14.20 2.61
CA GLU A 345 -8.57 14.53 2.37
C GLU A 345 -7.71 13.24 2.29
N ASN A 346 -7.97 12.25 3.16
CA ASN A 346 -7.27 10.95 3.08
C ASN A 346 -7.54 10.24 1.75
N LEU A 347 -8.77 10.30 1.26
CA LEU A 347 -9.16 9.65 0.01
C LEU A 347 -8.45 10.29 -1.20
N VAL A 348 -8.36 11.62 -1.22
CA VAL A 348 -7.62 12.37 -2.24
C VAL A 348 -6.13 12.07 -2.14
N ALA A 349 -5.56 12.03 -0.94
CA ALA A 349 -4.16 11.65 -0.73
C ALA A 349 -3.84 10.25 -1.30
N LEU A 350 -4.71 9.26 -1.02
CA LEU A 350 -4.55 7.91 -1.53
C LEU A 350 -4.59 7.86 -3.05
N GLU A 351 -5.51 8.61 -3.67
CA GLU A 351 -5.60 8.66 -5.11
C GLU A 351 -4.37 9.31 -5.74
N LEU A 352 -3.88 10.41 -5.18
CA LEU A 352 -2.66 11.06 -5.63
C LEU A 352 -1.44 10.15 -5.50
N ILE A 353 -1.28 9.49 -4.34
CA ILE A 353 -0.17 8.56 -4.11
C ILE A 353 -0.26 7.35 -5.07
N ARG A 354 -1.46 6.88 -5.37
CA ARG A 354 -1.68 5.79 -6.33
C ARG A 354 -1.29 6.18 -7.75
N ARG A 355 -1.58 7.43 -8.18
CA ARG A 355 -1.28 7.94 -9.52
C ARG A 355 0.19 8.28 -9.71
N PHE A 356 0.78 8.98 -8.75
CA PHE A 356 2.11 9.57 -8.86
C PHE A 356 3.20 8.79 -8.10
N GLY A 357 2.82 7.89 -7.19
CA GLY A 357 3.72 7.11 -6.35
C GLY A 357 3.88 7.67 -4.93
N SER A 358 4.33 6.81 -4.02
CA SER A 358 4.47 7.12 -2.59
C SER A 358 5.74 7.91 -2.25
N LYS A 359 6.72 7.99 -3.17
CA LYS A 359 8.03 8.59 -2.89
C LYS A 359 8.24 9.88 -3.68
N ASN A 360 8.30 11.00 -2.95
CA ASN A 360 8.69 12.31 -3.49
C ASN A 360 7.93 12.77 -4.75
N ALA A 361 6.67 12.40 -4.85
CA ALA A 361 5.81 12.79 -5.97
C ALA A 361 4.65 13.69 -5.53
N VAL A 362 4.15 13.47 -4.31
CA VAL A 362 3.05 14.22 -3.71
C VAL A 362 3.56 14.94 -2.47
N TYR A 363 3.26 16.23 -2.37
CA TYR A 363 3.67 17.09 -1.26
C TYR A 363 2.47 17.87 -0.74
N HIS A 364 2.55 18.41 0.49
CA HIS A 364 1.75 19.54 0.91
C HIS A 364 2.62 20.83 0.94
N TYR A 365 1.99 22.00 1.01
CA TYR A 365 2.69 23.25 1.21
C TYR A 365 2.17 23.93 2.48
N ASN A 366 3.07 24.28 3.40
CA ASN A 366 2.72 25.02 4.61
C ASN A 366 3.88 25.95 4.99
N HIS A 367 3.87 27.16 4.43
CA HIS A 367 4.77 28.26 4.79
C HIS A 367 4.13 29.61 4.45
N GLY A 368 3.42 30.19 5.43
CA GLY A 368 2.68 31.45 5.27
C GLY A 368 1.38 31.37 4.46
N ILE A 369 1.17 30.30 3.73
CA ILE A 369 -0.07 29.81 3.12
C ILE A 369 -0.14 28.30 3.32
N GLU A 370 -1.32 27.72 3.21
CA GLU A 370 -1.54 26.28 3.28
C GLU A 370 -2.15 25.80 1.97
N VAL A 371 -1.58 24.71 1.41
CA VAL A 371 -2.14 23.95 0.29
C VAL A 371 -2.05 22.47 0.63
N ASP A 372 -3.17 21.77 0.53
CA ASP A 372 -3.27 20.39 1.00
C ASP A 372 -2.38 19.46 0.20
N PHE A 373 -2.37 19.60 -1.14
CA PHE A 373 -1.49 18.82 -2.00
C PHE A 373 -0.89 19.65 -3.12
N TYR A 374 0.37 19.35 -3.43
CA TYR A 374 1.08 19.90 -4.58
C TYR A 374 1.83 18.79 -5.29
N ILE A 375 1.66 18.71 -6.61
CA ILE A 375 2.27 17.73 -7.49
C ILE A 375 3.24 18.46 -8.43
N PRO A 376 4.56 18.37 -8.20
CA PRO A 376 5.56 19.06 -9.02
C PRO A 376 5.57 18.61 -10.49
N GLU A 377 5.30 17.34 -10.76
CA GLU A 377 5.34 16.76 -12.12
C GLU A 377 4.32 17.41 -13.05
N THR A 378 3.16 17.75 -12.53
CA THR A 378 2.06 18.36 -13.29
C THR A 378 1.81 19.83 -12.91
N GLU A 379 2.65 20.39 -12.04
CA GLU A 379 2.49 21.76 -11.51
C GLU A 379 1.07 22.05 -11.00
N THR A 380 0.49 21.05 -10.31
CA THR A 380 -0.90 21.08 -9.84
C THR A 380 -0.97 21.33 -8.34
N ALA A 381 -1.77 22.31 -7.93
CA ALA A 381 -2.12 22.58 -6.53
C ALA A 381 -3.56 22.17 -6.25
N ILE A 382 -3.79 21.44 -5.15
CA ILE A 382 -5.10 20.89 -4.80
C ILE A 382 -5.45 21.25 -3.36
N GLN A 383 -6.65 21.78 -3.15
CA GLN A 383 -7.30 21.92 -1.85
C GLN A 383 -8.43 20.90 -1.72
N VAL A 384 -8.73 20.48 -0.50
CA VAL A 384 -9.80 19.54 -0.21
C VAL A 384 -10.76 20.13 0.80
N CYS A 385 -11.97 20.40 0.34
CA CYS A 385 -13.03 21.03 1.14
C CYS A 385 -14.30 20.18 1.04
N TYR A 386 -14.97 19.92 2.16
CA TYR A 386 -16.19 19.11 2.14
C TYR A 386 -17.31 19.79 1.36
N SER A 387 -17.48 21.11 1.54
CA SER A 387 -18.41 21.98 0.82
C SER A 387 -17.80 23.38 0.69
N ILE A 388 -17.96 24.02 -0.45
CA ILE A 388 -17.59 25.43 -0.69
C ILE A 388 -18.73 26.36 -0.33
N SER A 389 -19.97 25.88 -0.28
CA SER A 389 -21.18 26.66 0.00
C SER A 389 -21.42 26.89 1.50
N ASP A 390 -20.80 26.11 2.39
CA ASP A 390 -21.05 26.14 3.83
C ASP A 390 -20.49 27.41 4.52
N SER A 391 -19.46 28.03 3.95
CA SER A 391 -18.79 29.19 4.58
C SER A 391 -17.92 29.98 3.61
N ASP A 392 -18.26 31.25 3.40
CA ASP A 392 -17.44 32.19 2.62
C ASP A 392 -16.01 32.34 3.15
N LYS A 393 -15.79 32.18 4.45
CA LYS A 393 -14.45 32.22 5.05
C LYS A 393 -13.61 31.02 4.65
N THR A 394 -14.21 29.83 4.62
CA THR A 394 -13.54 28.63 4.18
C THR A 394 -13.17 28.75 2.71
N LEU A 395 -14.13 29.07 1.86
CA LEU A 395 -13.89 29.24 0.43
C LEU A 395 -12.79 30.30 0.15
N SER A 396 -12.86 31.46 0.79
CA SER A 396 -11.85 32.51 0.64
C SER A 396 -10.44 32.04 1.05
N ARG A 397 -10.34 31.21 2.07
CA ARG A 397 -9.05 30.63 2.51
C ARG A 397 -8.49 29.68 1.48
N GLU A 398 -9.31 28.76 0.96
CA GLU A 398 -8.90 27.76 -0.03
C GLU A 398 -8.46 28.45 -1.33
N ILE A 399 -9.25 29.41 -1.85
CA ILE A 399 -8.90 30.22 -3.02
C ILE A 399 -7.58 30.96 -2.80
N ASN A 400 -7.42 31.64 -1.66
CA ASN A 400 -6.20 32.39 -1.35
C ASN A 400 -4.95 31.48 -1.33
N GLY A 401 -5.06 30.27 -0.80
CA GLY A 401 -3.99 29.26 -0.84
C GLY A 401 -3.60 28.93 -2.28
N LEU A 402 -4.58 28.58 -3.12
CA LEU A 402 -4.38 28.19 -4.52
C LEU A 402 -3.88 29.34 -5.41
N VAL A 403 -4.29 30.58 -5.16
CA VAL A 403 -3.81 31.73 -5.92
C VAL A 403 -2.37 32.04 -5.55
N ARG A 404 -2.07 32.14 -4.26
CA ARG A 404 -0.75 32.54 -3.76
C ARG A 404 0.33 31.50 -3.90
N ILE A 405 -0.01 30.20 -4.09
CA ILE A 405 1.00 29.18 -4.32
C ILE A 405 1.79 29.45 -5.60
N GLY A 406 1.16 30.04 -6.64
CA GLY A 406 1.81 30.43 -7.88
C GLY A 406 2.91 31.50 -7.72
N GLU A 407 2.93 32.24 -6.59
CA GLU A 407 4.03 33.15 -6.24
C GLU A 407 5.25 32.39 -5.66
N LYS A 408 5.08 31.13 -5.26
CA LYS A 408 6.08 30.33 -4.56
C LYS A 408 6.62 29.18 -5.39
N LEU A 409 5.74 28.53 -6.17
CA LEU A 409 6.02 27.36 -6.98
C LEU A 409 5.35 27.49 -8.34
N PRO A 410 5.91 26.86 -9.41
CA PRO A 410 5.21 26.72 -10.69
C PRO A 410 3.83 26.09 -10.46
N CYS A 411 2.76 26.70 -10.94
CA CYS A 411 1.40 26.23 -10.71
C CYS A 411 0.53 26.52 -11.93
N CYS A 412 0.32 25.50 -12.77
CA CYS A 412 -0.49 25.58 -13.97
C CYS A 412 -1.96 25.23 -13.69
N HIS A 413 -2.21 24.26 -12.79
CA HIS A 413 -3.54 23.76 -12.49
C HIS A 413 -3.89 23.99 -11.01
N ARG A 414 -5.11 24.42 -10.76
CA ARG A 414 -5.64 24.69 -9.42
C ARG A 414 -6.98 24.02 -9.27
N ILE A 415 -7.09 23.13 -8.28
CA ILE A 415 -8.25 22.28 -8.09
C ILE A 415 -8.73 22.36 -6.64
N ILE A 416 -10.04 22.49 -6.46
CA ILE A 416 -10.70 22.25 -5.17
C ILE A 416 -11.48 20.95 -5.32
N VAL A 417 -11.13 19.92 -4.55
CA VAL A 417 -11.90 18.68 -4.50
C VAL A 417 -12.94 18.80 -3.39
N THR A 418 -14.21 18.70 -3.76
CA THR A 418 -15.35 18.75 -2.83
C THR A 418 -15.99 17.37 -2.68
N PHE A 419 -16.96 17.22 -1.75
CA PHE A 419 -17.70 15.98 -1.66
C PHE A 419 -18.64 15.77 -2.86
N GLU A 420 -19.41 16.81 -3.24
CA GLU A 420 -20.43 16.75 -4.31
C GLU A 420 -20.46 17.93 -5.27
N GLU A 421 -19.93 19.10 -4.85
CA GLU A 421 -20.06 20.34 -5.59
C GLU A 421 -19.11 20.40 -6.79
N GLU A 422 -19.59 21.02 -7.87
CA GLU A 422 -18.86 21.17 -9.13
C GLU A 422 -19.06 22.62 -9.63
N ASP A 423 -17.95 23.33 -9.90
CA ASP A 423 -17.97 24.71 -10.39
C ASP A 423 -16.62 25.07 -11.05
N ILE A 424 -16.56 26.24 -11.67
CA ILE A 424 -15.32 26.91 -12.08
C ILE A 424 -15.34 28.31 -11.45
N ILE A 425 -14.37 28.56 -10.59
CA ILE A 425 -14.24 29.85 -9.90
C ILE A 425 -13.14 30.67 -10.59
N GLU A 426 -13.53 31.79 -11.21
CA GLU A 426 -12.57 32.77 -11.71
C GLU A 426 -12.18 33.74 -10.57
N HIS A 427 -10.90 33.84 -10.27
CA HIS A 427 -10.37 34.76 -9.28
C HIS A 427 -9.13 35.50 -9.82
N ASN A 428 -9.24 36.79 -10.08
CA ASN A 428 -8.16 37.65 -10.63
C ASN A 428 -7.54 37.12 -11.94
N GLY A 429 -8.35 36.57 -12.83
CA GLY A 429 -7.90 35.98 -14.10
C GLY A 429 -7.24 34.60 -13.96
N ILE A 430 -7.45 33.93 -12.82
CA ILE A 430 -7.01 32.59 -12.55
C ILE A 430 -8.25 31.70 -12.39
N ASP A 431 -8.34 30.65 -13.18
CA ASP A 431 -9.39 29.66 -13.07
C ASP A 431 -9.03 28.59 -12.03
N ILE A 432 -9.97 28.30 -11.16
CA ILE A 432 -9.89 27.26 -10.14
C ILE A 432 -11.02 26.28 -10.40
N GLU A 433 -10.67 25.04 -10.70
CA GLU A 433 -11.63 23.99 -10.95
C GLU A 433 -12.16 23.42 -9.64
N VAL A 434 -13.49 23.30 -9.50
CA VAL A 434 -14.14 22.64 -8.36
C VAL A 434 -14.69 21.31 -8.86
N ILE A 435 -14.17 20.21 -8.34
CA ILE A 435 -14.47 18.86 -8.82
C ILE A 435 -15.02 18.00 -7.69
N PRO A 436 -16.19 17.34 -7.86
CA PRO A 436 -16.68 16.36 -6.91
C PRO A 436 -15.72 15.19 -6.76
N ALA A 437 -15.49 14.72 -5.54
CA ALA A 437 -14.51 13.66 -5.26
C ALA A 437 -14.74 12.39 -6.07
N TRP A 438 -15.99 11.97 -6.26
CA TRP A 438 -16.27 10.78 -7.06
C TRP A 438 -15.82 10.92 -8.54
N LYS A 439 -15.98 12.11 -9.15
CA LYS A 439 -15.47 12.40 -10.49
C LYS A 439 -13.95 12.42 -10.51
N TYR A 440 -13.36 13.11 -9.53
CA TYR A 440 -11.91 13.19 -9.38
C TYR A 440 -11.26 11.80 -9.28
N LEU A 441 -11.83 10.89 -8.49
CA LEU A 441 -11.35 9.52 -8.31
C LEU A 441 -11.53 8.64 -9.56
N LEU A 442 -12.51 8.92 -10.40
CA LEU A 442 -12.75 8.23 -11.67
C LEU A 442 -11.96 8.85 -12.82
N ASN A 443 -11.29 9.99 -12.60
CA ASN A 443 -10.59 10.77 -13.64
C ASN A 443 -11.48 11.13 -14.81
N LEU A 444 -12.73 11.51 -14.50
CA LEU A 444 -13.72 11.92 -15.49
C LEU A 444 -13.51 13.40 -15.87
N PRO A 445 -13.74 13.77 -17.15
CA PRO A 445 -13.70 15.16 -17.59
C PRO A 445 -14.80 15.99 -16.90
N GLN A 446 -14.57 17.30 -16.81
CA GLN A 446 -15.59 18.22 -16.33
C GLN A 446 -16.73 18.40 -17.36
N LEU A 447 -17.92 18.83 -16.89
CA LEU A 447 -19.08 19.10 -17.76
C LEU A 447 -18.82 20.23 -18.81
N THR A 448 -17.76 21.02 -18.62
CA THR A 448 -17.38 22.12 -19.53
C THR A 448 -16.53 21.67 -20.71
N ASP A 449 -16.11 20.40 -20.76
CA ASP A 449 -15.34 19.84 -21.87
C ASP A 449 -16.21 19.35 -23.05
N TYR A 450 -17.53 19.66 -23.02
CA TYR A 450 -18.51 19.32 -24.06
C TYR A 450 -19.16 20.52 -24.72
#